data_81c93fc2e8a9d526b9901904e7ff3b80
#
_entry.id   81c93fc2e8a9d526b9901904e7ff3b80
#
_cell.length_a   1.000
_cell.length_b   1.000
_cell.length_c   1.000
_cell.angle_alpha   90.00
_cell.angle_beta   90.00
_cell.angle_gamma   90.00
#
_symmetry.space_group_name_H-M   'P 1'
#
loop_
_entity.id
_entity.type
_entity.pdbx_description
1 polymer ?
#
loop_
_entity_poly.entity_id
_entity_poly.type
_entity_poly.pdbx_seq_one_letter_code
_entity_poly.pdbx_strand_id
1 'polypeptide(L)'
;EYRFREFTYREGDRVMQVRNNYDMPWTRDNGMEGAGIFNGDIGVIEEINQSDGNLRIRFDDRTVMYELSLLEDLEPAYAVTVHKSQGCEYPIVILPLGNVPPMLRSRSLLYTAVTRAQCIAILVGREDVLRDMVVNNRQTMRYTGLCQRLKEAEL
;
A
#
# COMPACT_ATOMS: atom_id res chain seq x y z
N GLU A 1 -18.08 -13.44 8.55
CA GLU A 1 -17.26 -13.29 7.33
C GLU A 1 -18.13 -12.91 6.13
N TYR A 2 -17.56 -12.22 5.16
CA TYR A 2 -18.23 -11.80 3.93
C TYR A 2 -17.34 -12.08 2.71
N ARG A 3 -17.89 -12.73 1.69
CA ARG A 3 -17.17 -13.05 0.46
C ARG A 3 -17.51 -12.03 -0.64
N PHE A 4 -16.47 -11.39 -1.17
CA PHE A 4 -16.59 -10.47 -2.30
C PHE A 4 -15.53 -10.81 -3.37
N ARG A 5 -15.96 -11.22 -4.56
CA ARG A 5 -15.10 -11.70 -5.65
C ARG A 5 -14.21 -12.88 -5.19
N GLU A 6 -12.89 -12.69 -5.24
CA GLU A 6 -11.88 -13.67 -4.85
C GLU A 6 -11.45 -13.58 -3.37
N PHE A 7 -11.87 -12.50 -2.68
CA PHE A 7 -11.50 -12.27 -1.29
C PHE A 7 -12.64 -12.68 -0.34
N THR A 8 -12.23 -13.16 0.82
CA THR A 8 -13.12 -13.39 1.96
C THR A 8 -12.65 -12.50 3.10
N TYR A 9 -13.49 -11.56 3.49
CA TYR A 9 -13.25 -10.63 4.58
C TYR A 9 -13.80 -11.19 5.89
N ARG A 10 -13.03 -11.04 6.97
CA ARG A 10 -13.40 -11.46 8.32
C ARG A 10 -13.15 -10.33 9.30
N GLU A 11 -13.86 -10.36 10.41
CA GLU A 11 -13.55 -9.50 11.54
C GLU A 11 -12.14 -9.81 12.05
N GLY A 12 -11.36 -8.77 12.32
CA GLY A 12 -9.94 -8.85 12.63
C GLY A 12 -9.01 -8.79 11.41
N ASP A 13 -9.52 -8.91 10.17
CA ASP A 13 -8.69 -8.81 8.98
C ASP A 13 -8.13 -7.39 8.78
N ARG A 14 -6.87 -7.35 8.36
CA ARG A 14 -6.24 -6.10 7.92
C ARG A 14 -6.54 -5.86 6.45
N VAL A 15 -7.00 -4.64 6.16
CA VAL A 15 -7.36 -4.20 4.82
C VAL A 15 -6.66 -2.88 4.48
N MET A 16 -6.47 -2.64 3.19
CA MET A 16 -5.89 -1.40 2.67
C MET A 16 -6.88 -0.76 1.70
N GLN A 17 -7.09 0.54 1.85
CA GLN A 17 -7.76 1.36 0.84
C GLN A 17 -6.87 1.46 -0.39
N VAL A 18 -7.40 1.16 -1.58
CA VAL A 18 -6.61 1.18 -2.83
C VAL A 18 -6.97 2.32 -3.76
N ARG A 19 -7.96 3.14 -3.39
CA ARG A 19 -8.34 4.37 -4.07
C ARG A 19 -8.62 5.49 -3.07
N ASN A 20 -8.40 6.75 -3.48
CA ASN A 20 -8.79 7.88 -2.64
C ASN A 20 -10.30 8.03 -2.62
N ASN A 21 -10.89 8.12 -1.44
CA ASN A 21 -12.29 8.49 -1.24
C ASN A 21 -12.33 9.69 -0.29
N TYR A 22 -12.49 10.88 -0.87
CA TYR A 22 -12.48 12.15 -0.13
C TYR A 22 -13.75 12.40 0.69
N ASP A 23 -14.84 11.74 0.31
CA ASP A 23 -16.17 11.94 0.90
C ASP A 23 -16.51 10.88 1.96
N MET A 24 -15.65 9.89 2.19
CA MET A 24 -15.87 8.82 3.15
C MET A 24 -15.86 9.38 4.56
N PRO A 25 -17.01 9.39 5.28
CA PRO A 25 -17.09 9.94 6.62
C PRO A 25 -16.40 9.04 7.64
N TRP A 26 -15.73 9.64 8.60
CA TRP A 26 -15.11 8.94 9.72
C TRP A 26 -15.34 9.68 11.04
N THR A 27 -15.30 8.93 12.13
CA THR A 27 -15.39 9.46 13.49
C THR A 27 -14.20 8.95 14.29
N ARG A 28 -13.60 9.80 15.12
CA ARG A 28 -12.56 9.42 16.09
C ARG A 28 -13.16 9.07 17.44
N ASP A 29 -12.38 8.39 18.29
CA ASP A 29 -12.78 8.00 19.64
C ASP A 29 -13.11 9.22 20.53
N ASN A 30 -12.57 10.41 20.24
CA ASN A 30 -12.85 11.67 20.92
C ASN A 30 -14.11 12.38 20.40
N GLY A 31 -14.87 11.77 19.49
CA GLY A 31 -16.07 12.33 18.87
C GLY A 31 -15.81 13.33 17.74
N MET A 32 -14.56 13.55 17.34
CA MET A 32 -14.25 14.37 16.17
C MET A 32 -14.68 13.64 14.89
N GLU A 33 -15.37 14.36 14.02
CA GLU A 33 -15.81 13.85 12.72
C GLU A 33 -15.04 14.51 11.59
N GLY A 34 -14.93 13.82 10.49
CA GLY A 34 -14.32 14.32 9.26
C GLY A 34 -14.60 13.40 8.08
N ALA A 35 -13.94 13.66 6.96
CA ALA A 35 -14.06 12.83 5.77
C ALA A 35 -12.71 12.60 5.12
N GLY A 36 -12.62 11.51 4.35
CA GLY A 36 -11.47 11.13 3.54
C GLY A 36 -10.72 9.92 4.10
N ILE A 37 -10.67 8.88 3.27
CA ILE A 37 -9.78 7.71 3.41
C ILE A 37 -9.00 7.59 2.11
N PHE A 38 -7.69 7.39 2.22
CA PHE A 38 -6.80 7.54 1.08
C PHE A 38 -6.12 6.24 0.68
N ASN A 39 -5.70 6.18 -0.56
CA ASN A 39 -4.93 5.05 -1.07
C ASN A 39 -3.67 4.84 -0.22
N GLY A 40 -3.53 3.62 0.30
CA GLY A 40 -2.46 3.24 1.22
C GLY A 40 -2.86 3.25 2.70
N ASP A 41 -4.01 3.84 3.07
CA ASP A 41 -4.52 3.75 4.44
C ASP A 41 -4.83 2.29 4.77
N ILE A 42 -4.29 1.81 5.89
CA ILE A 42 -4.49 0.44 6.37
C ILE A 42 -5.41 0.48 7.60
N GLY A 43 -6.42 -0.38 7.58
CA GLY A 43 -7.36 -0.53 8.69
C GLY A 43 -7.55 -1.98 9.10
N VAL A 44 -8.32 -2.16 10.16
CA VAL A 44 -8.77 -3.47 10.67
C VAL A 44 -10.29 -3.50 10.64
N ILE A 45 -10.85 -4.58 10.10
CA ILE A 45 -12.29 -4.83 10.12
C ILE A 45 -12.68 -5.18 11.56
N GLU A 46 -13.46 -4.32 12.21
CA GLU A 46 -13.96 -4.56 13.57
C GLU A 46 -15.27 -5.36 13.57
N GLU A 47 -16.14 -5.10 12.59
CA GLU A 47 -17.44 -5.72 12.51
C GLU A 47 -17.92 -5.84 11.07
N ILE A 48 -18.65 -6.91 10.78
CA ILE A 48 -19.31 -7.15 9.49
C ILE A 48 -20.81 -7.24 9.70
N ASN A 49 -21.56 -6.22 9.32
CA ASN A 49 -23.00 -6.20 9.38
C ASN A 49 -23.61 -6.42 7.99
N GLN A 50 -23.92 -7.66 7.70
CA GLN A 50 -24.51 -8.03 6.41
C GLN A 50 -25.97 -7.54 6.27
N SER A 51 -26.69 -7.40 7.39
CA SER A 51 -28.09 -6.95 7.40
C SER A 51 -28.17 -5.48 6.98
N ASP A 52 -27.27 -4.66 7.46
CA ASP A 52 -27.20 -3.23 7.17
C ASP A 52 -26.33 -2.93 5.93
N GLY A 53 -25.69 -3.94 5.36
CA GLY A 53 -24.88 -3.82 4.16
C GLY A 53 -23.60 -3.04 4.37
N ASN A 54 -22.98 -3.10 5.56
CA ASN A 54 -21.78 -2.35 5.88
C ASN A 54 -20.75 -3.12 6.71
N LEU A 55 -19.51 -2.58 6.71
CA LEU A 55 -18.39 -2.98 7.55
C LEU A 55 -18.01 -1.83 8.45
N ARG A 56 -17.69 -2.09 9.73
CA ARG A 56 -17.00 -1.14 10.56
C ARG A 56 -15.50 -1.40 10.48
N ILE A 57 -14.75 -0.41 9.98
CA ILE A 57 -13.31 -0.50 9.80
C ILE A 57 -12.64 0.61 10.59
N ARG A 58 -11.62 0.25 11.37
CA ARG A 58 -10.77 1.20 12.09
C ARG A 58 -9.48 1.43 11.31
N PHE A 59 -9.31 2.64 10.81
CA PHE A 59 -8.07 3.15 10.20
C PHE A 59 -7.34 4.03 11.23
N ASP A 60 -6.31 3.49 11.89
CA ASP A 60 -5.62 4.12 13.03
C ASP A 60 -6.61 4.57 14.13
N ASP A 61 -6.83 5.89 14.26
CA ASP A 61 -7.75 6.51 15.22
C ASP A 61 -9.12 6.90 14.62
N ARG A 62 -9.36 6.53 13.35
CA ARG A 62 -10.59 6.85 12.60
C ARG A 62 -11.43 5.60 12.39
N THR A 63 -12.67 5.65 12.80
CA THR A 63 -13.66 4.59 12.55
C THR A 63 -14.55 4.99 11.38
N VAL A 64 -14.74 4.07 10.44
CA VAL A 64 -15.50 4.26 9.21
C VAL A 64 -16.59 3.20 9.12
N MET A 65 -17.82 3.62 8.77
CA MET A 65 -18.87 2.73 8.33
C MET A 65 -18.76 2.56 6.81
N TYR A 66 -18.17 1.45 6.38
CA TYR A 66 -17.80 1.18 5.01
C TYR A 66 -18.89 0.35 4.32
N GLU A 67 -19.50 0.87 3.27
CA GLU A 67 -20.54 0.15 2.53
C GLU A 67 -19.99 -1.05 1.78
N LEU A 68 -20.73 -2.18 1.77
CA LEU A 68 -20.36 -3.38 1.01
C LEU A 68 -20.28 -3.12 -0.51
N SER A 69 -20.96 -2.10 -1.01
CA SER A 69 -20.91 -1.65 -2.41
C SER A 69 -19.52 -1.12 -2.82
N LEU A 70 -18.73 -0.63 -1.85
CA LEU A 70 -17.42 -0.02 -2.06
C LEU A 70 -16.24 -1.00 -1.83
N LEU A 71 -16.51 -2.29 -1.61
CA LEU A 71 -15.47 -3.29 -1.34
C LEU A 71 -14.46 -3.47 -2.47
N GLU A 72 -14.74 -3.00 -3.67
CA GLU A 72 -13.74 -2.98 -4.76
C GLU A 72 -12.56 -2.03 -4.49
N ASP A 73 -12.73 -1.09 -3.56
CA ASP A 73 -11.70 -0.15 -3.13
C ASP A 73 -10.90 -0.65 -1.92
N LEU A 74 -11.19 -1.87 -1.43
CA LEU A 74 -10.46 -2.54 -0.34
C LEU A 74 -9.74 -3.79 -0.84
N GLU A 75 -8.51 -3.98 -0.38
CA GLU A 75 -7.74 -5.22 -0.56
C GLU A 75 -7.24 -5.74 0.79
N PRO A 76 -7.11 -7.08 0.95
CA PRO A 76 -6.42 -7.63 2.12
C PRO A 76 -4.99 -7.09 2.25
N ALA A 77 -4.58 -6.71 3.47
CA ALA A 77 -3.30 -6.05 3.74
C ALA A 77 -2.36 -6.87 4.63
N TYR A 78 -2.37 -8.20 4.50
CA TYR A 78 -1.40 -9.08 5.17
C TYR A 78 0.00 -8.97 4.59
N ALA A 79 0.09 -8.65 3.28
CA ALA A 79 1.31 -8.31 2.59
C ALA A 79 1.02 -7.18 1.60
N VAL A 80 1.95 -6.25 1.49
CA VAL A 80 1.80 -5.09 0.61
C VAL A 80 2.95 -5.04 -0.40
N THR A 81 2.70 -4.51 -1.59
CA THR A 81 3.78 -4.32 -2.55
C THR A 81 4.68 -3.16 -2.12
N VAL A 82 5.94 -3.20 -2.56
CA VAL A 82 6.90 -2.11 -2.29
C VAL A 82 6.37 -0.75 -2.78
N HIS A 83 5.64 -0.73 -3.89
CA HIS A 83 5.06 0.50 -4.42
C HIS A 83 3.93 1.05 -3.54
N LYS A 84 3.07 0.18 -3.03
CA LYS A 84 1.97 0.57 -2.11
C LYS A 84 2.49 0.99 -0.73
N SER A 85 3.68 0.54 -0.33
CA SER A 85 4.32 0.92 0.92
C SER A 85 5.12 2.24 0.84
N GLN A 86 5.13 2.92 -0.30
CA GLN A 86 5.82 4.21 -0.43
C GLN A 86 5.18 5.25 0.48
N GLY A 87 6.00 5.94 1.26
CA GLY A 87 5.54 6.90 2.29
C GLY A 87 5.25 6.28 3.65
N CYS A 88 5.08 4.95 3.73
CA CYS A 88 4.92 4.25 5.00
C CYS A 88 6.26 3.77 5.57
N GLU A 89 6.32 3.61 6.88
CA GLU A 89 7.45 3.01 7.60
C GLU A 89 6.93 1.95 8.57
N TYR A 90 7.74 0.91 8.77
CA TYR A 90 7.39 -0.22 9.62
C TYR A 90 8.54 -0.54 10.57
N PRO A 91 8.30 -0.93 11.81
CA PRO A 91 9.36 -1.35 12.73
C PRO A 91 10.21 -2.49 12.15
N ILE A 92 9.56 -3.46 11.52
CA ILE A 92 10.19 -4.63 10.91
C ILE A 92 9.60 -4.84 9.51
N VAL A 93 10.47 -5.05 8.52
CA VAL A 93 10.10 -5.42 7.15
C VAL A 93 10.66 -6.78 6.81
N ILE A 94 9.80 -7.67 6.31
CA ILE A 94 10.19 -8.96 5.75
C ILE A 94 10.02 -8.90 4.24
N LEU A 95 11.11 -9.05 3.49
CA LEU A 95 11.14 -8.97 2.04
C LEU A 95 11.44 -10.35 1.44
N PRO A 96 10.45 -11.04 0.83
CA PRO A 96 10.68 -12.30 0.14
C PRO A 96 11.36 -12.07 -1.21
N LEU A 97 12.52 -12.70 -1.44
CA LEU A 97 13.33 -12.61 -2.65
C LEU A 97 13.38 -13.93 -3.46
N GLY A 98 12.38 -14.80 -3.26
CA GLY A 98 12.39 -16.12 -3.91
C GLY A 98 12.11 -16.05 -5.40
N ASN A 99 11.02 -15.47 -5.81
CA ASN A 99 10.53 -15.47 -7.19
C ASN A 99 10.26 -14.05 -7.71
N VAL A 100 11.27 -13.19 -7.64
CA VAL A 100 11.18 -11.81 -8.14
C VAL A 100 11.29 -11.81 -9.66
N PRO A 101 10.31 -11.27 -10.41
CA PRO A 101 10.39 -11.14 -11.86
C PRO A 101 11.62 -10.32 -12.29
N PRO A 102 12.33 -10.70 -13.37
CA PRO A 102 13.55 -10.02 -13.79
C PRO A 102 13.41 -8.49 -13.98
N MET A 103 12.25 -8.04 -14.46
CA MET A 103 11.95 -6.62 -14.66
C MET A 103 11.90 -5.81 -13.35
N LEU A 104 11.62 -6.48 -12.23
CA LEU A 104 11.57 -5.87 -10.89
C LEU A 104 12.88 -6.01 -10.12
N ARG A 105 13.88 -6.73 -10.65
CA ARG A 105 15.18 -6.88 -10.01
C ARG A 105 16.04 -5.65 -10.25
N SER A 106 15.77 -4.58 -9.50
CA SER A 106 16.54 -3.34 -9.59
C SER A 106 17.02 -2.89 -8.20
N ARG A 107 18.14 -2.19 -8.18
CA ARG A 107 18.70 -1.59 -6.96
C ARG A 107 17.75 -0.60 -6.33
N SER A 108 17.06 0.19 -7.15
CA SER A 108 16.09 1.19 -6.67
C SER A 108 14.92 0.55 -5.93
N LEU A 109 14.38 -0.55 -6.43
CA LEU A 109 13.28 -1.26 -5.76
C LEU A 109 13.74 -1.89 -4.45
N LEU A 110 14.92 -2.54 -4.44
CA LEU A 110 15.50 -3.09 -3.23
C LEU A 110 15.75 -2.00 -2.18
N TYR A 111 16.33 -0.88 -2.57
CA TYR A 111 16.56 0.27 -1.70
C TYR A 111 15.25 0.79 -1.10
N THR A 112 14.24 1.01 -1.94
CA THR A 112 12.91 1.48 -1.49
C THR A 112 12.30 0.51 -0.49
N ALA A 113 12.40 -0.80 -0.71
CA ALA A 113 11.86 -1.80 0.20
C ALA A 113 12.60 -1.83 1.55
N VAL A 114 13.92 -1.83 1.54
CA VAL A 114 14.75 -1.91 2.77
C VAL A 114 14.58 -0.64 3.61
N THR A 115 14.49 0.53 2.97
CA THR A 115 14.29 1.81 3.66
C THR A 115 12.89 1.99 4.25
N ARG A 116 11.97 1.05 4.05
CA ARG A 116 10.69 1.02 4.80
C ARG A 116 10.85 0.51 6.22
N ALA A 117 11.97 -0.16 6.54
CA ALA A 117 12.25 -0.67 7.89
C ALA A 117 12.86 0.44 8.77
N GLN A 118 12.24 0.69 9.92
CA GLN A 118 12.78 1.58 10.95
C GLN A 118 13.89 0.89 11.76
N CYS A 119 13.69 -0.39 12.10
CA CYS A 119 14.61 -1.11 12.98
C CYS A 119 15.27 -2.32 12.28
N ILE A 120 14.48 -3.19 11.65
CA ILE A 120 14.98 -4.46 11.12
C ILE A 120 14.40 -4.71 9.72
N ALA A 121 15.28 -4.99 8.75
CA ALA A 121 14.91 -5.54 7.44
C ALA A 121 15.39 -6.99 7.35
N ILE A 122 14.48 -7.93 7.13
CA ILE A 122 14.74 -9.35 6.99
C ILE A 122 14.56 -9.73 5.51
N LEU A 123 15.62 -10.16 4.86
CA LEU A 123 15.62 -10.62 3.48
C LEU A 123 15.53 -12.15 3.47
N VAL A 124 14.47 -12.70 2.86
CA VAL A 124 14.21 -14.14 2.83
C VAL A 124 14.17 -14.63 1.39
N GLY A 125 15.13 -15.46 0.98
CA GLY A 125 15.11 -16.01 -0.36
C GLY A 125 16.49 -16.31 -0.92
N ARG A 126 16.66 -16.10 -2.23
CA ARG A 126 17.84 -16.49 -2.98
C ARG A 126 18.89 -15.38 -3.00
N GLU A 127 20.11 -15.74 -2.65
CA GLU A 127 21.23 -14.79 -2.63
C GLU A 127 21.58 -14.26 -4.03
N ASP A 128 21.43 -15.09 -5.07
CA ASP A 128 21.66 -14.67 -6.45
C ASP A 128 20.66 -13.56 -6.89
N VAL A 129 19.39 -13.67 -6.49
CA VAL A 129 18.38 -12.63 -6.75
C VAL A 129 18.76 -11.32 -6.05
N LEU A 130 19.16 -11.39 -4.78
CA LEU A 130 19.64 -10.22 -4.04
C LEU A 130 20.85 -9.57 -4.73
N ARG A 131 21.81 -10.38 -5.12
CA ARG A 131 23.04 -9.93 -5.81
C ARG A 131 22.70 -9.26 -7.13
N ASP A 132 21.81 -9.86 -7.93
CA ASP A 132 21.30 -9.27 -9.17
C ASP A 132 20.68 -7.88 -8.92
N MET A 133 19.85 -7.76 -7.88
CA MET A 133 19.21 -6.48 -7.53
C MET A 133 20.24 -5.42 -7.13
N VAL A 134 21.25 -5.79 -6.36
CA VAL A 134 22.31 -4.86 -5.92
C VAL A 134 23.13 -4.35 -7.10
N VAL A 135 23.46 -5.21 -8.05
CA VAL A 135 24.27 -4.86 -9.22
C VAL A 135 23.46 -4.09 -10.28
N ASN A 136 22.17 -4.40 -10.42
CA ASN A 136 21.33 -3.82 -11.46
C ASN A 136 20.94 -2.37 -11.12
N ASN A 137 21.72 -1.43 -11.64
CA ASN A 137 21.48 0.02 -11.51
C ASN A 137 20.84 0.62 -12.78
N ARG A 138 20.10 -0.18 -13.57
CA ARG A 138 19.43 0.33 -14.75
C ARG A 138 18.35 1.32 -14.33
N GLN A 139 18.59 2.59 -14.59
CA GLN A 139 17.57 3.62 -14.52
C GLN A 139 16.81 3.60 -15.85
N THR A 140 15.49 3.50 -15.78
CA THR A 140 14.66 3.75 -16.95
C THR A 140 14.78 5.23 -17.29
N MET A 141 15.54 5.54 -18.33
CA MET A 141 15.70 6.92 -18.80
C MET A 141 14.31 7.44 -19.22
N ARG A 142 13.84 8.43 -18.50
CA ARG A 142 12.62 9.14 -18.90
C ARG A 142 12.99 10.13 -19.99
N TYR A 143 12.54 9.88 -21.21
CA TYR A 143 12.66 10.84 -22.30
C TYR A 143 11.63 11.95 -22.07
N THR A 144 12.06 13.04 -21.43
CA THR A 144 11.23 14.24 -21.26
C THR A 144 11.76 15.34 -22.15
N GLY A 145 10.89 16.08 -22.84
CA GLY A 145 11.25 17.28 -23.60
C GLY A 145 11.54 18.52 -22.73
N LEU A 146 11.59 18.36 -21.38
CA LEU A 146 11.75 19.48 -20.47
C LEU A 146 13.06 20.26 -20.70
N CYS A 147 14.19 19.56 -20.84
CA CYS A 147 15.48 20.19 -21.07
C CYS A 147 15.50 21.02 -22.37
N GLN A 148 14.86 20.50 -23.44
CA GLN A 148 14.74 21.23 -24.71
C GLN A 148 13.85 22.46 -24.56
N ARG A 149 12.69 22.33 -23.92
CA ARG A 149 11.76 23.45 -23.67
C ARG A 149 12.38 24.55 -22.80
N LEU A 150 13.18 24.18 -21.79
CA LEU A 150 13.88 25.17 -20.96
C LEU A 150 14.90 25.95 -21.79
N LYS A 151 15.67 25.28 -22.67
CA LYS A 151 16.62 25.97 -23.56
C LYS A 151 15.94 26.88 -24.58
N GLU A 152 14.73 26.52 -25.05
CA GLU A 152 13.95 27.34 -25.99
C GLU A 152 13.27 28.53 -25.28
N ALA A 153 13.06 28.46 -23.96
CA ALA A 153 12.48 29.55 -23.16
C ALA A 153 13.50 30.58 -22.67
N GLU A 154 14.81 30.31 -22.75
CA GLU A 154 15.90 31.24 -22.44
C GLU A 154 16.34 32.10 -23.63
N LEU A 155 15.69 31.96 -24.80
CA LEU A 155 15.88 32.76 -26.02
C LEU A 155 14.74 33.74 -26.19
#